data_42ead3496ec6887885e6adf7411486e2
#
_entry.id   42ead3496ec6887885e6adf7411486e2
#
_cell.length_a   1.000
_cell.length_b   1.000
_cell.length_c   1.000
_cell.angle_alpha   90.00
_cell.angle_beta   90.00
_cell.angle_gamma   90.00
#
_symmetry.space_group_name_H-M   'P 1'
#
loop_
_entity.id
_entity.type
_entity.pdbx_description
1 polymer ?
#
loop_
_entity_poly.entity_id
_entity_poly.type
_entity_poly.pdbx_seq_one_letter_code
_entity_poly.pdbx_strand_id
1 'polypeptide(L)'
;MRKEKDNIGTLNLPDTVVYGIHSLRAVNNFPVSGERINPNFIKAYLQVKLAAAETNFKIGLLDNKKYECIVKAIEKLILETNKAIEETDNTIFSKVIVDPYQGGAGTSLNMNINEIIANTALELSGKNFGDYDLIHPIDDVNLSQSTN
;
A
#
# COMPACT_ATOMS: atom_id res chain seq x y z
N MET A 1 -4.67 13.70 13.71
CA MET A 1 -4.54 12.24 14.00
C MET A 1 -5.79 11.53 13.52
N ARG A 2 -5.68 10.62 12.55
CA ARG A 2 -6.79 9.74 12.17
C ARG A 2 -6.77 8.44 12.97
N LYS A 3 -7.94 7.88 13.21
CA LYS A 3 -8.11 6.57 13.84
C LYS A 3 -8.34 5.52 12.77
N GLU A 4 -7.55 4.46 12.80
CA GLU A 4 -7.81 3.27 12.00
C GLU A 4 -8.04 2.07 12.91
N LYS A 5 -8.87 1.12 12.46
CA LYS A 5 -9.28 -0.07 13.22
C LYS A 5 -9.03 -1.32 12.38
N ASP A 6 -8.51 -2.34 13.04
CA ASP A 6 -8.41 -3.70 12.51
C ASP A 6 -9.02 -4.72 13.51
N ASN A 7 -8.81 -6.00 13.28
CA ASN A 7 -9.33 -7.05 14.15
C ASN A 7 -8.68 -7.10 15.55
N ILE A 8 -7.52 -6.48 15.72
CA ILE A 8 -6.78 -6.45 16.99
C ILE A 8 -7.21 -5.24 17.84
N GLY A 9 -7.64 -4.17 17.20
CA GLY A 9 -8.06 -2.95 17.88
C GLY A 9 -7.85 -1.68 17.08
N THR A 10 -7.76 -0.55 17.76
CA THR A 10 -7.66 0.77 17.14
C THR A 10 -6.29 1.40 17.42
N LEU A 11 -5.70 2.02 16.41
CA LEU A 11 -4.50 2.86 16.54
C LEU A 11 -4.75 4.25 15.99
N ASN A 12 -3.98 5.23 16.50
CA ASN A 12 -3.95 6.59 15.99
C ASN A 12 -2.73 6.75 15.07
N LEU A 13 -2.97 7.24 13.86
CA LEU A 13 -1.92 7.56 12.89
C LEU A 13 -1.91 9.07 12.64
N PRO A 14 -0.75 9.69 12.34
CA PRO A 14 -0.71 11.05 11.82
C PRO A 14 -1.54 11.17 10.53
N ASP A 15 -2.24 12.29 10.34
CA ASP A 15 -3.03 12.52 9.12
C ASP A 15 -2.16 12.63 7.86
N THR A 16 -0.86 12.86 8.03
CA THR A 16 0.10 13.06 6.95
C THR A 16 0.75 11.80 6.41
N VAL A 17 0.61 10.66 7.11
CA VAL A 17 1.25 9.40 6.66
C VAL A 17 0.32 8.62 5.74
N VAL A 18 0.90 8.08 4.65
CA VAL A 18 0.16 7.37 3.60
C VAL A 18 -0.07 5.89 3.95
N TYR A 19 0.80 5.30 4.77
CA TYR A 19 0.61 3.93 5.27
C TYR A 19 -0.53 3.86 6.29
N GLY A 20 -1.05 2.67 6.54
CA GLY A 20 -2.16 2.43 7.45
C GLY A 20 -1.77 1.63 8.70
N ILE A 21 -2.81 1.15 9.39
CA ILE A 21 -2.69 0.46 10.69
C ILE A 21 -1.87 -0.84 10.62
N HIS A 22 -1.99 -1.63 9.54
CA HIS A 22 -1.25 -2.88 9.41
C HIS A 22 0.25 -2.63 9.26
N SER A 23 0.64 -1.62 8.47
CA SER A 23 2.04 -1.20 8.35
C SER A 23 2.62 -0.74 9.67
N LEU A 24 1.88 0.08 10.43
CA LEU A 24 2.32 0.55 11.74
C LEU A 24 2.51 -0.61 12.73
N ARG A 25 1.58 -1.59 12.74
CA ARG A 25 1.74 -2.79 13.57
C ARG A 25 2.95 -3.62 13.15
N ALA A 26 3.16 -3.78 11.83
CA ALA A 26 4.30 -4.53 11.32
C ALA A 26 5.64 -3.93 11.75
N VAL A 27 5.80 -2.62 11.65
CA VAL A 27 7.00 -1.92 12.13
C VAL A 27 7.23 -2.12 13.63
N ASN A 28 6.16 -2.05 14.43
CA ASN A 28 6.25 -2.27 15.86
C ASN A 28 6.57 -3.72 16.24
N ASN A 29 6.09 -4.69 15.45
CA ASN A 29 6.29 -6.12 15.72
C ASN A 29 7.64 -6.64 15.22
N PHE A 30 8.18 -6.07 14.14
CA PHE A 30 9.39 -6.56 13.46
C PHE A 30 10.46 -5.46 13.28
N PRO A 31 10.96 -4.85 14.37
CA PRO A 31 12.08 -3.90 14.29
C PRO A 31 13.41 -4.67 14.23
N VAL A 32 13.67 -5.38 13.11
CA VAL A 32 14.74 -6.37 13.04
C VAL A 32 16.06 -5.75 12.55
N SER A 33 16.10 -5.21 11.33
CA SER A 33 17.34 -4.71 10.72
C SER A 33 17.40 -3.20 10.61
N GLY A 34 16.25 -2.53 10.51
CA GLY A 34 16.17 -1.10 10.19
C GLY A 34 16.52 -0.81 8.72
N GLU A 35 16.69 -1.83 7.89
CA GLU A 35 16.96 -1.68 6.47
C GLU A 35 15.69 -1.32 5.70
N ARG A 36 15.88 -0.76 4.51
CA ARG A 36 14.79 -0.43 3.59
C ARG A 36 14.57 -1.56 2.60
N ILE A 37 13.33 -1.73 2.16
CA ILE A 37 13.02 -2.62 1.04
C ILE A 37 13.69 -2.08 -0.24
N ASN A 38 14.32 -2.97 -1.00
CA ASN A 38 14.96 -2.60 -2.27
C ASN A 38 13.92 -1.96 -3.22
N PRO A 39 14.18 -0.79 -3.80
CA PRO A 39 13.20 -0.09 -4.63
C PRO A 39 12.84 -0.85 -5.91
N ASN A 40 13.74 -1.66 -6.47
CA ASN A 40 13.39 -2.53 -7.60
C ASN A 40 12.36 -3.59 -7.19
N PHE A 41 12.41 -4.09 -5.95
CA PHE A 41 11.42 -5.02 -5.42
C PHE A 41 10.07 -4.32 -5.20
N ILE A 42 10.07 -3.09 -4.67
CA ILE A 42 8.86 -2.27 -4.54
C ILE A 42 8.21 -2.10 -5.92
N LYS A 43 8.99 -1.74 -6.94
CA LYS A 43 8.51 -1.57 -8.31
C LYS A 43 7.86 -2.85 -8.86
N ALA A 44 8.54 -3.98 -8.72
CA ALA A 44 7.99 -5.28 -9.15
C ALA A 44 6.68 -5.60 -8.43
N TYR A 45 6.60 -5.32 -7.13
CA TYR A 45 5.38 -5.51 -6.35
C TYR A 45 4.22 -4.64 -6.85
N LEU A 46 4.47 -3.36 -7.13
CA LEU A 46 3.48 -2.46 -7.71
C LEU A 46 3.00 -2.92 -9.09
N GLN A 47 3.89 -3.46 -9.92
CA GLN A 47 3.53 -4.03 -11.23
C GLN A 47 2.62 -5.26 -11.09
N VAL A 48 2.87 -6.12 -10.11
CA VAL A 48 1.99 -7.26 -9.79
C VAL A 48 0.60 -6.75 -9.35
N LYS A 49 0.54 -5.72 -8.50
CA LYS A 49 -0.74 -5.11 -8.09
C LYS A 49 -1.50 -4.49 -9.27
N LEU A 50 -0.80 -3.86 -10.20
CA LEU A 50 -1.40 -3.34 -11.42
C LEU A 50 -2.03 -4.45 -12.26
N ALA A 51 -1.29 -5.53 -12.50
CA ALA A 51 -1.79 -6.69 -13.26
C ALA A 51 -3.01 -7.34 -12.59
N ALA A 52 -3.01 -7.43 -11.25
CA ALA A 52 -4.15 -7.94 -10.49
C ALA A 52 -5.38 -7.03 -10.61
N ALA A 53 -5.21 -5.71 -10.50
CA ALA A 53 -6.30 -4.74 -10.66
C ALA A 53 -6.91 -4.81 -12.07
N GLU A 54 -6.06 -4.85 -13.11
CA GLU A 54 -6.50 -5.00 -14.50
C GLU A 54 -7.28 -6.30 -14.74
N THR A 55 -6.80 -7.40 -14.17
CA THR A 55 -7.46 -8.69 -14.29
C THR A 55 -8.82 -8.67 -13.61
N ASN A 56 -8.90 -8.21 -12.37
CA ASN A 56 -10.14 -8.12 -11.62
C ASN A 56 -11.17 -7.20 -12.31
N PHE A 57 -10.72 -6.10 -12.91
CA PHE A 57 -11.57 -5.24 -13.71
C PHE A 57 -12.10 -5.96 -14.96
N LYS A 58 -11.22 -6.61 -15.74
CA LYS A 58 -11.60 -7.31 -16.97
C LYS A 58 -12.60 -8.44 -16.76
N ILE A 59 -12.53 -9.12 -15.61
CA ILE A 59 -13.48 -10.19 -15.26
C ILE A 59 -14.69 -9.70 -14.46
N GLY A 60 -14.85 -8.39 -14.28
CA GLY A 60 -16.02 -7.77 -13.66
C GLY A 60 -16.09 -7.86 -12.12
N LEU A 61 -14.98 -8.17 -11.44
CA LEU A 61 -14.92 -8.20 -9.98
C LEU A 61 -14.60 -6.84 -9.34
N LEU A 62 -13.93 -5.96 -10.08
CA LEU A 62 -13.61 -4.60 -9.64
C LEU A 62 -14.35 -3.60 -10.49
N ASP A 63 -15.10 -2.66 -9.88
CA ASP A 63 -15.82 -1.63 -10.63
C ASP A 63 -14.87 -0.62 -11.28
N ASN A 64 -15.35 0.02 -12.36
CA ASN A 64 -14.55 0.93 -13.17
C ASN A 64 -13.97 2.10 -12.37
N LYS A 65 -14.75 2.68 -11.47
CA LYS A 65 -14.31 3.86 -10.70
C LYS A 65 -13.17 3.51 -9.74
N LYS A 66 -13.29 2.41 -9.02
CA LYS A 66 -12.23 1.91 -8.13
C LYS A 66 -10.99 1.51 -8.92
N TYR A 67 -11.17 0.82 -10.05
CA TYR A 67 -10.08 0.44 -10.95
C TYR A 67 -9.27 1.66 -11.41
N GLU A 68 -9.93 2.69 -11.95
CA GLU A 68 -9.24 3.91 -12.40
C GLU A 68 -8.46 4.60 -11.28
N CYS A 69 -9.03 4.68 -10.08
CA CYS A 69 -8.36 5.28 -8.92
C CYS A 69 -7.13 4.47 -8.48
N ILE A 70 -7.26 3.13 -8.45
CA ILE A 70 -6.17 2.22 -8.07
C ILE A 70 -5.02 2.29 -9.10
N VAL A 71 -5.34 2.25 -10.41
CA VAL A 71 -4.34 2.36 -11.47
C VAL A 71 -3.55 3.66 -11.37
N LYS A 72 -4.24 4.81 -11.25
CA LYS A 72 -3.58 6.12 -11.09
C LYS A 72 -2.67 6.18 -9.86
N ALA A 73 -3.11 5.57 -8.76
CA ALA A 73 -2.31 5.49 -7.55
C ALA A 73 -1.03 4.66 -7.76
N ILE A 74 -1.16 3.50 -8.39
CA ILE A 74 -0.02 2.62 -8.69
C ILE A 74 0.97 3.32 -9.63
N GLU A 75 0.49 3.98 -10.68
CA GLU A 75 1.34 4.74 -11.61
C GLU A 75 2.14 5.85 -10.89
N LYS A 76 1.48 6.62 -10.01
CA LYS A 76 2.14 7.63 -9.17
C LYS A 76 3.23 6.99 -8.30
N LEU A 77 2.93 5.88 -7.62
CA LEU A 77 3.88 5.17 -6.75
C LEU A 77 5.06 4.57 -7.55
N ILE A 78 4.82 4.08 -8.78
CA ILE A 78 5.90 3.61 -9.67
C ILE A 78 6.83 4.77 -10.06
N LEU A 79 6.29 5.95 -10.36
CA LEU A 79 7.12 7.12 -10.65
C LEU A 79 7.98 7.54 -9.46
N GLU A 80 7.43 7.54 -8.25
CA GLU A 80 8.18 7.81 -7.02
C GLU A 80 9.27 6.74 -6.78
N THR A 81 8.94 5.48 -7.05
CA THR A 81 9.89 4.37 -6.90
C THR A 81 11.02 4.45 -7.94
N ASN A 82 10.73 4.84 -9.18
CA ASN A 82 11.77 5.06 -10.21
C ASN A 82 12.78 6.14 -9.77
N LYS A 83 12.30 7.23 -9.17
CA LYS A 83 13.19 8.26 -8.61
C LYS A 83 14.10 7.73 -7.51
N ALA A 84 13.61 6.81 -6.69
CA ALA A 84 14.44 6.16 -5.66
C ALA A 84 15.47 5.20 -6.28
N ILE A 85 15.15 4.54 -7.40
CA ILE A 85 16.09 3.71 -8.16
C ILE A 85 17.19 4.57 -8.78
N GLU A 86 16.84 5.76 -9.27
CA GLU A 86 17.75 6.75 -9.86
C GLU A 86 18.48 7.59 -8.78
N GLU A 87 18.22 7.33 -7.50
CA GLU A 87 18.77 8.07 -6.34
C GLU A 87 18.49 9.58 -6.35
N THR A 88 17.42 10.01 -7.05
CA THR A 88 17.03 11.41 -7.17
C THR A 88 16.02 11.86 -6.11
N ASP A 89 15.23 10.94 -5.55
CA ASP A 89 14.23 11.21 -4.51
C ASP A 89 13.97 9.96 -3.68
N ASN A 90 13.80 10.11 -2.39
CA ASN A 90 13.59 9.03 -1.43
C ASN A 90 12.17 8.99 -0.85
N THR A 91 11.21 9.72 -1.43
CA THR A 91 9.84 9.85 -0.92
C THR A 91 9.14 8.52 -0.72
N ILE A 92 9.36 7.53 -1.60
CA ILE A 92 8.76 6.20 -1.49
C ILE A 92 9.08 5.51 -0.16
N PHE A 93 10.24 5.74 0.43
CA PHE A 93 10.64 5.13 1.69
C PHE A 93 9.95 5.72 2.93
N SER A 94 9.28 6.86 2.81
CA SER A 94 8.37 7.36 3.84
C SER A 94 7.01 6.65 3.84
N LYS A 95 6.73 5.89 2.79
CA LYS A 95 5.48 5.15 2.56
C LYS A 95 5.67 3.65 2.77
N VAL A 96 6.74 3.08 2.19
CA VAL A 96 7.13 1.68 2.40
C VAL A 96 8.08 1.62 3.58
N ILE A 97 7.51 1.37 4.76
CA ILE A 97 8.18 1.55 6.06
C ILE A 97 8.57 0.24 6.74
N VAL A 98 8.07 -0.90 6.25
CA VAL A 98 8.30 -2.20 6.89
C VAL A 98 9.72 -2.70 6.65
N ASP A 99 10.25 -3.42 7.65
CA ASP A 99 11.56 -4.08 7.55
C ASP A 99 11.53 -5.21 6.53
N PRO A 100 12.59 -5.44 5.73
CA PRO A 100 12.68 -6.59 4.82
C PRO A 100 12.63 -7.93 5.55
N TYR A 101 13.10 -7.98 6.79
CA TYR A 101 13.01 -9.17 7.65
C TYR A 101 11.74 -9.09 8.51
N GLN A 102 10.73 -9.83 8.10
CA GLN A 102 9.41 -9.80 8.71
C GLN A 102 8.85 -11.22 8.89
N GLY A 103 7.85 -11.36 9.76
CA GLY A 103 7.20 -12.66 9.99
C GLY A 103 6.34 -13.11 8.82
N GLY A 104 6.14 -14.44 8.71
CA GLY A 104 5.30 -15.05 7.67
C GLY A 104 5.95 -15.02 6.28
N ALA A 105 5.11 -15.08 5.26
CA ALA A 105 5.51 -15.16 3.85
C ALA A 105 5.46 -13.77 3.16
N GLY A 106 5.89 -12.71 3.85
CA GLY A 106 5.91 -11.36 3.28
C GLY A 106 4.61 -10.57 3.48
N THR A 107 3.76 -10.99 4.40
CA THR A 107 2.45 -10.37 4.66
C THR A 107 2.55 -8.89 5.03
N SER A 108 3.55 -8.51 5.84
CA SER A 108 3.75 -7.11 6.25
C SER A 108 3.98 -6.19 5.06
N LEU A 109 4.84 -6.59 4.11
CA LEU A 109 5.08 -5.81 2.89
C LEU A 109 3.84 -5.79 1.99
N ASN A 110 3.16 -6.93 1.82
CA ASN A 110 1.92 -6.96 1.03
C ASN A 110 0.90 -5.97 1.57
N MET A 111 0.68 -5.95 2.89
CA MET A 111 -0.27 -5.03 3.50
C MET A 111 0.20 -3.57 3.41
N ASN A 112 1.48 -3.29 3.58
CA ASN A 112 2.02 -1.95 3.41
C ASN A 112 1.79 -1.44 1.97
N ILE A 113 2.06 -2.25 0.96
CA ILE A 113 1.79 -1.88 -0.44
C ILE A 113 0.29 -1.68 -0.67
N ASN A 114 -0.57 -2.54 -0.13
CA ASN A 114 -2.03 -2.37 -0.25
C ASN A 114 -2.51 -1.05 0.35
N GLU A 115 -2.04 -0.72 1.56
CA GLU A 115 -2.43 0.50 2.28
C GLU A 115 -1.96 1.77 1.56
N ILE A 116 -0.71 1.80 1.06
CA ILE A 116 -0.22 2.98 0.34
C ILE A 116 -0.91 3.16 -1.02
N ILE A 117 -1.30 2.08 -1.70
CA ILE A 117 -2.10 2.17 -2.93
C ILE A 117 -3.50 2.72 -2.60
N ALA A 118 -4.20 2.15 -1.61
CA ALA A 118 -5.53 2.60 -1.22
C ALA A 118 -5.54 4.08 -0.81
N ASN A 119 -4.63 4.48 0.07
CA ASN A 119 -4.55 5.87 0.54
C ASN A 119 -4.12 6.84 -0.57
N THR A 120 -3.19 6.45 -1.46
CA THR A 120 -2.85 7.29 -2.61
C THR A 120 -4.04 7.44 -3.57
N ALA A 121 -4.83 6.39 -3.78
CA ALA A 121 -6.04 6.45 -4.59
C ALA A 121 -7.12 7.37 -3.96
N LEU A 122 -7.28 7.31 -2.63
CA LEU A 122 -8.16 8.21 -1.88
C LEU A 122 -7.71 9.66 -2.02
N GLU A 123 -6.40 9.95 -1.81
CA GLU A 123 -5.82 11.29 -1.98
C GLU A 123 -6.09 11.87 -3.38
N LEU A 124 -5.80 11.09 -4.44
CA LEU A 124 -6.04 11.50 -5.82
C LEU A 124 -7.53 11.73 -6.14
N SER A 125 -8.41 11.12 -5.36
CA SER A 125 -9.86 11.30 -5.46
C SER A 125 -10.41 12.42 -4.56
N GLY A 126 -9.53 13.19 -3.89
CA GLY A 126 -9.91 14.28 -2.98
C GLY A 126 -10.55 13.79 -1.68
N LYS A 127 -10.18 12.58 -1.23
CA LYS A 127 -10.66 11.95 0.01
C LYS A 127 -9.55 11.90 1.05
N ASN A 128 -9.92 11.62 2.30
CA ASN A 128 -8.95 11.51 3.37
C ASN A 128 -8.30 10.12 3.38
N PHE A 129 -7.07 10.04 3.86
CA PHE A 129 -6.45 8.76 4.19
C PHE A 129 -7.30 8.01 5.22
N GLY A 130 -7.50 6.72 5.01
CA GLY A 130 -8.31 5.87 5.88
C GLY A 130 -9.80 5.83 5.55
N ASP A 131 -10.29 6.55 4.52
CA ASP A 131 -11.67 6.45 4.04
C ASP A 131 -11.91 5.12 3.29
N TYR A 132 -11.59 4.00 3.96
CA TYR A 132 -11.55 2.66 3.38
C TYR A 132 -12.92 2.11 2.96
N ASP A 133 -14.00 2.74 3.35
CA ASP A 133 -15.34 2.45 2.81
C ASP A 133 -15.43 2.73 1.30
N LEU A 134 -14.54 3.59 0.78
CA LEU A 134 -14.50 3.95 -0.65
C LEU A 134 -13.51 3.11 -1.45
N ILE A 135 -12.28 2.94 -0.93
CA ILE A 135 -11.23 2.09 -1.52
C ILE A 135 -10.53 1.37 -0.39
N HIS A 136 -10.76 0.07 -0.28
CA HIS A 136 -10.25 -0.75 0.83
C HIS A 136 -8.95 -1.47 0.45
N PRO A 137 -7.91 -1.47 1.32
CA PRO A 137 -6.64 -2.12 1.01
C PRO A 137 -6.75 -3.63 0.81
N ILE A 138 -7.68 -4.31 1.50
CA ILE A 138 -7.88 -5.76 1.37
C ILE A 138 -8.94 -6.07 0.31
N ASP A 139 -10.14 -5.49 0.42
CA ASP A 139 -11.28 -5.90 -0.38
C ASP A 139 -11.20 -5.41 -1.85
N ASP A 140 -10.47 -4.29 -2.09
CA ASP A 140 -10.29 -3.74 -3.43
C ASP A 140 -8.86 -3.95 -3.96
N VAL A 141 -7.84 -3.47 -3.25
CA VAL A 141 -6.44 -3.52 -3.74
C VAL A 141 -5.90 -4.95 -3.71
N ASN A 142 -6.23 -5.74 -2.69
CA ASN A 142 -5.82 -7.14 -2.56
C ASN A 142 -6.83 -8.14 -3.11
N LEU A 143 -7.87 -7.67 -3.79
CA LEU A 143 -8.94 -8.51 -4.34
C LEU A 143 -8.38 -9.69 -5.15
N SER A 144 -8.89 -10.90 -4.89
CA SER A 144 -8.46 -12.16 -5.52
C SER A 144 -7.00 -12.54 -5.32
N GLN A 145 -6.32 -11.96 -4.33
CA GLN A 145 -4.92 -12.23 -4.03
C GLN A 145 -4.77 -12.82 -2.62
N SER A 146 -3.71 -13.60 -2.39
CA SER A 146 -3.36 -14.06 -1.05
C SER A 146 -2.88 -12.91 -0.17
N THR A 147 -3.14 -13.00 1.14
CA THR A 147 -2.57 -12.11 2.17
C THR A 147 -1.36 -12.71 2.88
N ASN A 148 -0.97 -13.91 2.53
CA ASN A 148 0.17 -14.60 3.16
C ASN A 148 1.50 -14.14 2.56
#